data_475d4bc2fc4670599698260dca3ebd0c
#
_entry.id   475d4bc2fc4670599698260dca3ebd0c
#
_cell.length_a   1.000
_cell.length_b   1.000
_cell.length_c   1.000
_cell.angle_alpha   90.00
_cell.angle_beta   90.00
_cell.angle_gamma   90.00
#
_symmetry.space_group_name_H-M   'P 1'
#
loop_
_entity.id
_entity.type
_entity.pdbx_description
1 polymer ?
#
loop_
_entity_poly.entity_id
_entity_poly.type
_entity_poly.pdbx_seq_one_letter_code
_entity_poly.pdbx_strand_id
1 'polypeptide(L)'
;MHALLLARAGINVVVLEKHGDFLRDFRGDTVHPTTMRIMDDIGLIDEFLTLPHQKVDHIAFDGDGQLRTFGDLPLSRQRRANHLYTLICEEPDFLDFLAEKAERYPEFTLIRNAEVTDLVLEGHQVTGVRSSAREVRADVVIAADGRNSAVRAASGLQTAGESSPMDVLWFRLNRRPGDPNESFAVLRRGMLLAMIHRGDYWQVAHLLPKGTGAQRGSLDAFKKRLVTARPQLREHVDDLHTWDDTSHLDVRVDRLKTWWRPGLLCIGDAAHAMSPAGGVGINLAVADAVAAANILVEPLRTGSLSDHHLEAVQRRRELPTKVVQAFQVFLQNNAIEPVLSGDLSPIKLPFFVGRWPLKFIPPIAVGRGLRPERVHTPDVH
;
A
#
# COMPACT_ATOMS: atom_id res chain seq x y z
N MET A 1 0.36 -8.22 -10.07
CA MET A 1 -0.39 -9.35 -9.46
C MET A 1 -1.60 -9.75 -10.30
N HIS A 2 -2.63 -8.92 -10.54
CA HIS A 2 -3.83 -9.32 -11.29
C HIS A 2 -3.49 -9.84 -12.70
N ALA A 3 -2.69 -9.09 -13.43
CA ALA A 3 -2.24 -9.46 -14.77
C ALA A 3 -1.41 -10.76 -14.80
N LEU A 4 -0.54 -10.97 -13.79
CA LEU A 4 0.18 -12.24 -13.62
C LEU A 4 -0.79 -13.44 -13.48
N LEU A 5 -1.83 -13.28 -12.64
CA LEU A 5 -2.81 -14.34 -12.42
C LEU A 5 -3.68 -14.61 -13.65
N LEU A 6 -4.01 -13.59 -14.45
CA LEU A 6 -4.74 -13.75 -15.71
C LEU A 6 -3.87 -14.46 -16.75
N ALA A 7 -2.63 -14.00 -16.96
CA ALA A 7 -1.71 -14.62 -17.92
C ALA A 7 -1.43 -16.09 -17.58
N ARG A 8 -1.16 -16.37 -16.30
CA ARG A 8 -1.01 -17.74 -15.76
C ARG A 8 -2.22 -18.63 -16.05
N ALA A 9 -3.41 -18.04 -16.14
CA ALA A 9 -4.65 -18.75 -16.48
C ALA A 9 -4.95 -18.80 -17.99
N GLY A 10 -4.02 -18.40 -18.86
CA GLY A 10 -4.16 -18.43 -20.31
C GLY A 10 -5.03 -17.31 -20.88
N ILE A 11 -5.16 -16.17 -20.18
CA ILE A 11 -5.92 -15.00 -20.63
C ILE A 11 -4.97 -13.92 -21.13
N ASN A 12 -5.18 -13.47 -22.36
CA ASN A 12 -4.40 -12.35 -22.90
C ASN A 12 -4.62 -11.08 -22.09
N VAL A 13 -3.53 -10.48 -21.62
CA VAL A 13 -3.56 -9.26 -20.81
C VAL A 13 -2.52 -8.26 -21.27
N VAL A 14 -2.95 -7.01 -21.37
CA VAL A 14 -2.07 -5.86 -21.65
C VAL A 14 -2.04 -4.96 -20.45
N VAL A 15 -0.85 -4.74 -19.90
CA VAL A 15 -0.61 -3.76 -18.83
C VAL A 15 -0.03 -2.49 -19.44
N LEU A 16 -0.64 -1.37 -19.17
CA LEU A 16 -0.17 -0.04 -19.55
C LEU A 16 0.42 0.65 -18.32
N GLU A 17 1.71 0.95 -18.37
CA GLU A 17 2.42 1.70 -17.31
C GLU A 17 2.86 3.06 -17.88
N LYS A 18 2.51 4.14 -17.19
CA LYS A 18 2.80 5.51 -17.65
C LYS A 18 4.29 5.88 -17.59
N HIS A 19 5.06 5.20 -16.73
CA HIS A 19 6.50 5.44 -16.58
C HIS A 19 7.34 4.40 -17.33
N GLY A 20 8.63 4.73 -17.52
CA GLY A 20 9.60 3.81 -18.14
C GLY A 20 10.07 2.71 -17.20
N ASP A 21 9.84 2.87 -15.90
CA ASP A 21 10.24 1.96 -14.82
C ASP A 21 9.19 1.94 -13.70
N PHE A 22 9.45 1.18 -12.64
CA PHE A 22 8.63 1.17 -11.43
C PHE A 22 9.23 1.99 -10.29
N LEU A 23 10.29 2.78 -10.56
CA LEU A 23 10.83 3.70 -9.56
C LEU A 23 9.75 4.72 -9.18
N ARG A 24 9.44 4.76 -7.92
CA ARG A 24 8.46 5.68 -7.33
C ARG A 24 9.12 6.41 -6.19
N ASP A 25 8.55 7.58 -5.85
CA ASP A 25 8.92 8.27 -4.62
C ASP A 25 8.79 7.32 -3.42
N PHE A 26 9.68 7.52 -2.44
CA PHE A 26 9.73 6.76 -1.20
C PHE A 26 8.32 6.55 -0.62
N ARG A 27 7.80 5.34 -0.70
CA ARG A 27 6.54 4.94 -0.08
C ARG A 27 6.78 3.75 0.82
N GLY A 28 5.93 3.58 1.82
CA GLY A 28 6.07 2.46 2.74
C GLY A 28 5.64 1.15 2.09
N ASP A 29 6.54 0.18 2.09
CA ASP A 29 6.43 -1.04 1.31
C ASP A 29 6.41 -2.24 2.25
N THR A 30 5.35 -2.31 3.01
CA THR A 30 5.17 -3.36 4.00
C THR A 30 4.37 -4.51 3.40
N VAL A 31 5.01 -5.66 3.22
CA VAL A 31 4.39 -6.89 2.74
C VAL A 31 3.95 -7.73 3.94
N HIS A 32 2.66 -7.93 4.07
CA HIS A 32 2.05 -8.66 5.19
C HIS A 32 2.01 -10.19 4.93
N PRO A 33 1.84 -11.00 5.98
CA PRO A 33 1.75 -12.46 5.86
C PRO A 33 0.69 -12.96 4.88
N THR A 34 -0.38 -12.19 4.67
CA THR A 34 -1.42 -12.52 3.68
C THR A 34 -0.89 -12.46 2.25
N THR A 35 -0.12 -11.44 1.92
CA THR A 35 0.51 -11.31 0.59
C THR A 35 1.60 -12.37 0.40
N MET A 36 2.39 -12.66 1.43
CA MET A 36 3.37 -13.76 1.38
C MET A 36 2.72 -15.10 1.12
N ARG A 37 1.54 -15.36 1.72
CA ARG A 37 0.77 -16.58 1.46
C ARG A 37 0.25 -16.65 0.02
N ILE A 38 -0.11 -15.51 -0.57
CA ILE A 38 -0.47 -15.43 -1.99
C ILE A 38 0.74 -15.79 -2.88
N MET A 39 1.95 -15.32 -2.51
CA MET A 39 3.18 -15.74 -3.20
C MET A 39 3.44 -17.23 -3.09
N ASP A 40 3.18 -17.81 -1.92
CA ASP A 40 3.27 -19.26 -1.69
C ASP A 40 2.25 -20.03 -2.52
N ASP A 41 0.99 -19.56 -2.59
CA ASP A 41 -0.08 -20.17 -3.40
C ASP A 41 0.29 -20.29 -4.89
N ILE A 42 1.11 -19.38 -5.41
CA ILE A 42 1.55 -19.39 -6.83
C ILE A 42 2.99 -19.89 -7.00
N GLY A 43 3.61 -20.44 -5.96
CA GLY A 43 4.96 -21.02 -6.00
C GLY A 43 6.10 -20.02 -6.14
N LEU A 44 5.87 -18.74 -5.85
CA LEU A 44 6.88 -17.67 -6.00
C LEU A 44 7.53 -17.23 -4.68
N ILE A 45 7.15 -17.82 -3.54
CA ILE A 45 7.60 -17.35 -2.23
C ILE A 45 9.11 -17.46 -2.05
N ASP A 46 9.73 -18.56 -2.48
CA ASP A 46 11.17 -18.76 -2.28
C ASP A 46 11.99 -17.79 -3.12
N GLU A 47 11.59 -17.55 -4.39
CA GLU A 47 12.22 -16.54 -5.24
C GLU A 47 11.98 -15.12 -4.69
N PHE A 48 10.77 -14.82 -4.21
CA PHE A 48 10.45 -13.52 -3.61
C PHE A 48 11.31 -13.23 -2.38
N LEU A 49 11.59 -14.22 -1.55
CA LEU A 49 12.44 -14.09 -0.36
C LEU A 49 13.93 -13.91 -0.68
N THR A 50 14.35 -14.01 -1.93
CA THR A 50 15.72 -13.63 -2.34
C THR A 50 15.89 -12.13 -2.54
N LEU A 51 14.80 -11.38 -2.70
CA LEU A 51 14.87 -9.91 -2.80
C LEU A 51 15.39 -9.29 -1.50
N PRO A 52 16.07 -8.15 -1.57
CA PRO A 52 16.46 -7.40 -0.38
C PRO A 52 15.24 -7.07 0.47
N HIS A 53 15.23 -7.50 1.72
CA HIS A 53 14.11 -7.24 2.62
C HIS A 53 14.53 -7.19 4.09
N GLN A 54 13.71 -6.56 4.92
CA GLN A 54 13.84 -6.56 6.39
C GLN A 54 12.64 -7.27 7.01
N LYS A 55 12.89 -8.15 7.97
CA LYS A 55 11.83 -8.80 8.75
C LYS A 55 11.42 -7.90 9.90
N VAL A 56 10.12 -7.72 10.09
CA VAL A 56 9.55 -6.97 11.22
C VAL A 56 8.68 -7.91 12.04
N ASP A 57 9.10 -8.17 13.24
CA ASP A 57 8.42 -9.04 14.21
C ASP A 57 7.88 -8.27 15.42
N HIS A 58 8.32 -7.03 15.61
CA HIS A 58 7.88 -6.15 16.68
C HIS A 58 7.83 -4.68 16.23
N ILE A 59 7.20 -3.84 17.02
CA ILE A 59 7.16 -2.39 16.83
C ILE A 59 7.93 -1.73 17.97
N ALA A 60 8.94 -0.95 17.64
CA ALA A 60 9.72 -0.18 18.62
C ALA A 60 9.30 1.30 18.59
N PHE A 61 9.34 1.93 19.76
CA PHE A 61 9.06 3.35 19.94
C PHE A 61 10.18 4.02 20.73
N ASP A 62 10.53 5.22 20.30
CA ASP A 62 11.40 6.13 21.03
C ASP A 62 10.52 7.25 21.63
N GLY A 63 10.30 7.19 22.95
CA GLY A 63 9.55 8.20 23.69
C GLY A 63 10.43 9.21 24.42
N ASP A 64 11.66 8.87 24.79
CA ASP A 64 12.57 9.63 25.64
C ASP A 64 14.06 9.45 25.32
N GLY A 65 14.37 9.03 24.08
CA GLY A 65 15.75 8.71 23.63
C GLY A 65 16.12 7.24 23.81
N GLN A 66 15.25 6.44 24.42
CA GLN A 66 15.41 5.00 24.55
C GLN A 66 14.36 4.27 23.71
N LEU A 67 14.80 3.28 22.96
CA LEU A 67 13.90 2.38 22.24
C LEU A 67 13.22 1.43 23.21
N ARG A 68 11.90 1.37 23.11
CA ARG A 68 11.07 0.43 23.88
C ARG A 68 10.24 -0.39 22.91
N THR A 69 10.34 -1.69 23.00
CA THR A 69 9.53 -2.60 22.19
C THR A 69 8.10 -2.61 22.73
N PHE A 70 7.14 -2.33 21.87
CA PHE A 70 5.72 -2.38 22.20
C PHE A 70 5.11 -3.63 21.56
N GLY A 71 5.20 -4.74 22.27
CA GLY A 71 4.55 -6.01 21.91
C GLY A 71 5.19 -6.73 20.73
N ASP A 72 5.27 -8.04 20.83
CA ASP A 72 5.49 -8.90 19.69
C ASP A 72 4.25 -8.83 18.79
N LEU A 73 4.43 -8.70 17.50
CA LEU A 73 3.36 -8.95 16.56
C LEU A 73 2.93 -10.41 16.77
N PRO A 74 1.69 -10.70 17.21
CA PRO A 74 1.28 -12.04 17.68
C PRO A 74 1.35 -13.13 16.62
N LEU A 75 1.86 -12.82 15.45
CA LEU A 75 2.06 -13.71 14.30
C LEU A 75 3.25 -14.67 14.49
N SER A 76 4.18 -14.38 15.43
CA SER A 76 5.37 -15.20 15.69
C SER A 76 5.09 -16.55 16.37
N ARG A 77 3.91 -16.74 16.98
CA ARG A 77 3.58 -17.95 17.75
C ARG A 77 2.97 -19.10 16.97
N GLN A 78 2.60 -18.93 15.70
CA GLN A 78 2.10 -20.06 14.88
C GLN A 78 3.26 -20.75 14.13
N ARG A 79 3.92 -21.67 14.83
CA ARG A 79 5.07 -22.47 14.39
C ARG A 79 4.84 -23.42 13.18
N ARG A 80 3.70 -23.34 12.48
CA ARG A 80 3.36 -24.27 11.39
C ARG A 80 3.32 -23.66 9.97
N ALA A 81 3.51 -22.34 9.84
CA ALA A 81 3.67 -21.73 8.53
C ALA A 81 4.98 -20.93 8.53
N ASN A 82 5.93 -21.32 7.71
CA ASN A 82 7.29 -20.81 7.68
C ASN A 82 7.41 -19.31 7.32
N HIS A 83 6.31 -18.60 7.00
CA HIS A 83 6.32 -17.24 6.44
C HIS A 83 5.29 -16.31 7.10
N LEU A 84 5.18 -16.32 8.44
CA LEU A 84 4.23 -15.48 9.19
C LEU A 84 4.91 -14.26 9.84
N TYR A 85 5.66 -13.50 9.09
CA TYR A 85 6.24 -12.24 9.51
C TYR A 85 5.91 -11.14 8.51
N THR A 86 6.00 -9.90 8.93
CA THR A 86 5.86 -8.75 8.04
C THR A 86 7.23 -8.45 7.42
N LEU A 87 7.25 -8.23 6.11
CA LEU A 87 8.44 -7.80 5.40
C LEU A 87 8.37 -6.31 5.08
N ILE A 88 9.52 -5.66 5.12
CA ILE A 88 9.73 -4.38 4.47
C ILE A 88 10.62 -4.67 3.24
N CYS A 89 10.03 -4.51 2.06
CA CYS A 89 10.68 -4.66 0.76
C CYS A 89 10.47 -3.36 -0.03
N GLU A 90 11.37 -2.94 -0.88
CA GLU A 90 11.13 -1.77 -1.72
C GLU A 90 10.02 -2.04 -2.75
N GLU A 91 9.09 -1.09 -2.91
CA GLU A 91 7.97 -1.25 -3.85
C GLU A 91 8.45 -1.52 -5.28
N PRO A 92 9.47 -0.81 -5.81
CA PRO A 92 10.02 -1.12 -7.12
C PRO A 92 10.48 -2.56 -7.26
N ASP A 93 11.22 -3.10 -6.28
CA ASP A 93 11.69 -4.49 -6.31
C ASP A 93 10.54 -5.49 -6.37
N PHE A 94 9.46 -5.22 -5.60
CA PHE A 94 8.27 -6.04 -5.59
C PHE A 94 7.51 -5.98 -6.93
N LEU A 95 7.41 -4.79 -7.54
CA LEU A 95 6.72 -4.59 -8.82
C LEU A 95 7.52 -5.18 -9.98
N ASP A 96 8.83 -4.95 -10.03
CA ASP A 96 9.74 -5.54 -11.03
C ASP A 96 9.73 -7.06 -10.94
N PHE A 97 9.77 -7.62 -9.73
CA PHE A 97 9.64 -9.06 -9.52
C PHE A 97 8.33 -9.61 -10.12
N LEU A 98 7.20 -8.98 -9.82
CA LEU A 98 5.91 -9.43 -10.37
C LEU A 98 5.83 -9.30 -11.88
N ALA A 99 6.40 -8.24 -12.47
CA ALA A 99 6.44 -8.03 -13.91
C ALA A 99 7.32 -9.10 -14.57
N GLU A 100 8.54 -9.35 -14.05
CA GLU A 100 9.43 -10.40 -14.54
C GLU A 100 8.76 -11.78 -14.54
N LYS A 101 8.03 -12.11 -13.46
CA LYS A 101 7.31 -13.39 -13.40
C LYS A 101 6.15 -13.44 -14.40
N ALA A 102 5.46 -12.33 -14.63
CA ALA A 102 4.39 -12.26 -15.61
C ALA A 102 4.90 -12.36 -17.05
N GLU A 103 6.06 -11.80 -17.36
CA GLU A 103 6.70 -11.86 -18.69
C GLU A 103 7.09 -13.29 -19.12
N ARG A 104 7.07 -14.28 -18.21
CA ARG A 104 7.26 -15.70 -18.53
C ARG A 104 6.08 -16.30 -19.29
N TYR A 105 4.91 -15.64 -19.27
CA TYR A 105 3.69 -16.10 -19.91
C TYR A 105 3.47 -15.38 -21.24
N PRO A 106 3.24 -16.10 -22.37
CA PRO A 106 3.06 -15.48 -23.68
C PRO A 106 1.80 -14.59 -23.76
N GLU A 107 0.84 -14.80 -22.88
CA GLU A 107 -0.38 -13.98 -22.79
C GLU A 107 -0.14 -12.61 -22.13
N PHE A 108 1.02 -12.37 -21.53
CA PHE A 108 1.33 -11.11 -20.86
C PHE A 108 2.04 -10.13 -21.77
N THR A 109 1.55 -8.92 -21.81
CA THR A 109 2.20 -7.79 -22.51
C THR A 109 2.27 -6.58 -21.59
N LEU A 110 3.48 -6.08 -21.32
CA LEU A 110 3.71 -4.82 -20.60
C LEU A 110 4.16 -3.74 -21.56
N ILE A 111 3.44 -2.61 -21.57
CA ILE A 111 3.78 -1.43 -22.36
C ILE A 111 4.09 -0.29 -21.41
N ARG A 112 5.36 0.07 -21.34
CA ARG A 112 5.86 1.19 -20.54
C ARG A 112 5.75 2.51 -21.32
N ASN A 113 5.80 3.65 -20.64
CA ASN A 113 5.59 5.00 -21.20
C ASN A 113 4.24 5.12 -21.94
N ALA A 114 3.21 4.47 -21.44
CA ALA A 114 1.87 4.39 -22.00
C ALA A 114 0.83 4.93 -21.00
N GLU A 115 0.87 6.24 -20.77
CA GLU A 115 -0.08 6.90 -19.88
C GLU A 115 -1.49 6.83 -20.47
N VAL A 116 -2.43 6.27 -19.69
CA VAL A 116 -3.84 6.24 -20.06
C VAL A 116 -4.44 7.63 -19.87
N THR A 117 -5.04 8.15 -20.94
CA THR A 117 -5.61 9.50 -20.98
C THR A 117 -7.13 9.51 -21.01
N ASP A 118 -7.77 8.45 -21.54
CA ASP A 118 -9.23 8.40 -21.68
C ASP A 118 -9.74 6.96 -21.82
N LEU A 119 -11.06 6.80 -21.71
CA LEU A 119 -11.77 5.56 -21.95
C LEU A 119 -12.27 5.49 -23.40
N VAL A 120 -12.32 4.28 -23.94
CA VAL A 120 -13.03 4.01 -25.19
C VAL A 120 -14.39 3.45 -24.85
N LEU A 121 -15.46 4.09 -25.35
CA LEU A 121 -16.84 3.76 -25.02
C LEU A 121 -17.59 3.31 -26.28
N GLU A 122 -18.44 2.30 -26.12
CA GLU A 122 -19.50 1.94 -27.07
C GLU A 122 -20.84 2.00 -26.31
N GLY A 123 -21.58 3.07 -26.57
CA GLY A 123 -22.75 3.41 -25.74
C GLY A 123 -22.35 3.70 -24.30
N HIS A 124 -22.82 2.87 -23.37
CA HIS A 124 -22.50 2.97 -21.94
C HIS A 124 -21.39 2.03 -21.48
N GLN A 125 -20.95 1.14 -22.36
CA GLN A 125 -19.92 0.14 -22.05
C GLN A 125 -18.52 0.67 -22.34
N VAL A 126 -17.58 0.43 -21.42
CA VAL A 126 -16.17 0.62 -21.63
C VAL A 126 -15.66 -0.58 -22.44
N THR A 127 -15.04 -0.32 -23.60
CA THR A 127 -14.51 -1.33 -24.52
C THR A 127 -13.00 -1.19 -24.71
N GLY A 128 -12.35 -0.35 -23.93
CA GLY A 128 -10.90 -0.14 -23.99
C GLY A 128 -10.47 1.18 -23.38
N VAL A 129 -9.21 1.51 -23.64
CA VAL A 129 -8.57 2.75 -23.18
C VAL A 129 -7.75 3.38 -24.31
N ARG A 130 -7.61 4.70 -24.26
CA ARG A 130 -6.60 5.45 -25.03
C ARG A 130 -5.42 5.74 -24.14
N SER A 131 -4.24 5.49 -24.65
CA SER A 131 -3.01 5.88 -24.00
C SER A 131 -2.18 6.80 -24.88
N SER A 132 -1.14 7.41 -24.32
CA SER A 132 -0.16 8.19 -25.09
C SER A 132 0.52 7.38 -26.20
N ALA A 133 0.58 6.05 -26.07
CA ALA A 133 1.21 5.16 -27.04
C ALA A 133 0.22 4.67 -28.11
N ARG A 134 -1.00 4.24 -27.72
CA ARG A 134 -2.00 3.66 -28.62
C ARG A 134 -3.37 3.49 -27.94
N GLU A 135 -4.39 3.20 -28.75
CA GLU A 135 -5.67 2.66 -28.26
C GLU A 135 -5.56 1.15 -28.04
N VAL A 136 -6.11 0.67 -26.92
CA VAL A 136 -6.16 -0.75 -26.59
C VAL A 136 -7.62 -1.12 -26.32
N ARG A 137 -8.13 -2.11 -27.06
CA ARG A 137 -9.47 -2.69 -26.88
C ARG A 137 -9.38 -3.92 -25.97
N ALA A 138 -10.40 -4.12 -25.15
CA ALA A 138 -10.47 -5.24 -24.21
C ALA A 138 -11.93 -5.56 -23.85
N ASP A 139 -12.18 -6.81 -23.46
CA ASP A 139 -13.46 -7.27 -22.92
C ASP A 139 -13.75 -6.61 -21.57
N VAL A 140 -12.71 -6.29 -20.82
CA VAL A 140 -12.77 -5.56 -19.56
C VAL A 140 -11.51 -4.74 -19.33
N VAL A 141 -11.68 -3.53 -18.82
CA VAL A 141 -10.60 -2.67 -18.34
C VAL A 141 -10.52 -2.79 -16.82
N ILE A 142 -9.32 -3.05 -16.30
CA ILE A 142 -9.05 -3.07 -14.86
C ILE A 142 -8.23 -1.83 -14.51
N ALA A 143 -8.85 -0.86 -13.83
CA ALA A 143 -8.16 0.32 -13.34
C ALA A 143 -7.43 0.03 -12.03
N ALA A 144 -6.10 0.05 -12.08
CA ALA A 144 -5.20 -0.10 -10.94
C ALA A 144 -4.14 1.03 -10.91
N ASP A 145 -4.48 2.19 -11.47
CA ASP A 145 -3.62 3.34 -11.74
C ASP A 145 -3.52 4.30 -10.52
N GLY A 146 -3.87 3.82 -9.34
CA GLY A 146 -3.60 4.47 -8.07
C GLY A 146 -4.60 5.57 -7.68
N ARG A 147 -4.27 6.31 -6.61
CA ARG A 147 -5.15 7.32 -5.99
C ARG A 147 -5.54 8.49 -6.88
N ASN A 148 -4.71 8.79 -7.88
CA ASN A 148 -4.96 9.83 -8.88
C ASN A 148 -5.39 9.22 -10.21
N SER A 149 -6.11 8.11 -10.18
CA SER A 149 -6.56 7.33 -11.34
C SER A 149 -7.21 8.20 -12.41
N ALA A 150 -6.59 8.24 -13.58
CA ALA A 150 -7.15 8.87 -14.77
C ALA A 150 -8.38 8.11 -15.29
N VAL A 151 -8.33 6.78 -15.20
CA VAL A 151 -9.43 5.89 -15.58
C VAL A 151 -10.65 6.14 -14.70
N ARG A 152 -10.45 6.22 -13.36
CA ARG A 152 -11.53 6.59 -12.42
C ARG A 152 -12.13 7.95 -12.77
N ALA A 153 -11.29 8.95 -13.02
CA ALA A 153 -11.76 10.30 -13.38
C ALA A 153 -12.60 10.30 -14.66
N ALA A 154 -12.15 9.60 -15.71
CA ALA A 154 -12.87 9.48 -16.98
C ALA A 154 -14.14 8.62 -16.86
N SER A 155 -14.24 7.75 -15.86
CA SER A 155 -15.36 6.81 -15.71
C SER A 155 -16.65 7.45 -15.22
N GLY A 156 -16.59 8.62 -14.57
CA GLY A 156 -17.74 9.25 -13.91
C GLY A 156 -18.19 8.58 -12.60
N LEU A 157 -17.44 7.59 -12.12
CA LEU A 157 -17.72 6.91 -10.84
C LEU A 157 -17.54 7.86 -9.67
N GLN A 158 -18.47 7.84 -8.72
CA GLN A 158 -18.54 8.76 -7.60
C GLN A 158 -17.76 8.24 -6.38
N THR A 159 -16.96 9.09 -5.76
CA THR A 159 -16.32 8.80 -4.48
C THR A 159 -17.24 9.10 -3.31
N ALA A 160 -17.11 8.30 -2.25
CA ALA A 160 -17.49 8.67 -0.91
C ALA A 160 -16.22 9.22 -0.26
N GLY A 161 -16.06 10.55 -0.25
CA GLY A 161 -14.83 11.18 0.24
C GLY A 161 -14.77 11.17 1.76
N GLU A 162 -13.61 10.79 2.29
CA GLU A 162 -13.21 11.06 3.67
C GLU A 162 -11.87 11.78 3.60
N SER A 163 -11.68 12.85 4.39
CA SER A 163 -10.40 13.53 4.48
C SER A 163 -9.52 12.89 5.55
N SER A 164 -8.22 12.79 5.29
CA SER A 164 -7.25 12.43 6.31
C SER A 164 -6.82 13.68 7.08
N PRO A 165 -6.64 13.62 8.43
CA PRO A 165 -6.17 14.76 9.21
C PRO A 165 -4.67 15.03 9.07
N MET A 166 -3.96 14.24 8.27
CA MET A 166 -2.50 14.31 8.15
C MET A 166 -2.01 14.23 6.72
N ASP A 167 -0.79 14.72 6.52
CA ASP A 167 0.06 14.48 5.36
C ASP A 167 1.34 13.79 5.81
N VAL A 168 2.16 13.32 4.87
CA VAL A 168 3.46 12.70 5.16
C VAL A 168 4.54 13.35 4.31
N LEU A 169 5.62 13.73 4.94
CA LEU A 169 6.86 14.11 4.28
C LEU A 169 7.83 12.94 4.37
N TRP A 170 8.19 12.39 3.23
CA TRP A 170 9.15 11.31 3.09
C TRP A 170 10.53 11.86 2.77
N PHE A 171 11.56 11.28 3.38
CA PHE A 171 12.96 11.58 3.05
C PHE A 171 13.88 10.42 3.47
N ARG A 172 15.11 10.46 2.96
CA ARG A 172 16.15 9.47 3.25
C ARG A 172 17.25 10.09 4.12
N LEU A 173 17.74 9.31 5.08
CA LEU A 173 18.94 9.63 5.87
C LEU A 173 19.83 8.39 5.84
N ASN A 174 21.12 8.55 5.53
CA ASN A 174 22.04 7.42 5.55
C ASN A 174 22.24 6.93 6.99
N ARG A 175 22.34 5.64 7.17
CA ARG A 175 22.65 5.06 8.49
C ARG A 175 24.11 5.26 8.85
N ARG A 176 24.35 5.34 10.15
CA ARG A 176 25.68 5.52 10.73
C ARG A 176 26.01 4.32 11.63
N PRO A 177 27.33 4.03 11.87
CA PRO A 177 27.73 3.04 12.86
C PRO A 177 27.11 3.33 14.24
N GLY A 178 26.50 2.33 14.85
CA GLY A 178 25.79 2.47 16.13
C GLY A 178 24.31 2.78 16.04
N ASP A 179 23.76 2.98 14.85
CA ASP A 179 22.32 3.09 14.65
C ASP A 179 21.59 1.77 14.98
N PRO A 180 20.35 1.84 15.49
CA PRO A 180 19.53 0.65 15.72
C PRO A 180 19.36 -0.20 14.45
N ASN A 181 19.31 -1.52 14.61
CA ASN A 181 19.06 -2.46 13.50
C ASN A 181 17.57 -2.82 13.34
N GLU A 182 16.68 -1.98 13.84
CA GLU A 182 15.24 -2.19 13.78
C GLU A 182 14.51 -0.92 13.37
N SER A 183 13.35 -1.07 12.74
CA SER A 183 12.45 0.06 12.44
C SER A 183 11.75 0.51 13.73
N PHE A 184 11.59 1.81 13.92
CA PHE A 184 10.97 2.38 15.11
C PHE A 184 10.23 3.69 14.81
N ALA A 185 9.34 4.10 15.70
CA ALA A 185 8.71 5.39 15.66
C ALA A 185 9.26 6.33 16.74
N VAL A 186 9.47 7.59 16.38
CA VAL A 186 9.82 8.67 17.33
C VAL A 186 8.56 9.46 17.62
N LEU A 187 8.17 9.49 18.90
CA LEU A 187 6.99 10.21 19.39
C LEU A 187 7.41 11.37 20.27
N ARG A 188 7.15 12.59 19.83
CA ARG A 188 7.38 13.83 20.58
C ARG A 188 6.20 14.76 20.40
N ARG A 189 6.07 15.75 21.29
CA ARG A 189 5.03 16.80 21.14
C ARG A 189 5.14 17.48 19.78
N GLY A 190 4.09 17.40 18.98
CA GLY A 190 4.05 17.99 17.64
C GLY A 190 4.92 17.30 16.60
N MET A 191 5.47 16.10 16.87
CA MET A 191 6.30 15.38 15.92
C MET A 191 6.12 13.87 16.03
N LEU A 192 5.84 13.24 14.89
CA LEU A 192 5.83 11.80 14.74
C LEU A 192 6.68 11.43 13.52
N LEU A 193 7.73 10.64 13.75
CA LEU A 193 8.59 10.10 12.70
C LEU A 193 8.47 8.58 12.71
N ALA A 194 8.29 7.97 11.55
CA ALA A 194 8.54 6.53 11.37
C ALA A 194 9.91 6.37 10.72
N MET A 195 10.82 5.73 11.44
CA MET A 195 12.19 5.43 11.00
C MET A 195 12.20 3.98 10.49
N ILE A 196 12.18 3.81 9.18
CA ILE A 196 12.11 2.50 8.54
C ILE A 196 13.52 2.11 8.12
N HIS A 197 14.01 0.98 8.67
CA HIS A 197 15.31 0.43 8.37
C HIS A 197 15.36 -0.17 6.95
N ARG A 198 16.30 0.29 6.11
CA ARG A 198 16.47 -0.14 4.72
C ARG A 198 17.90 -0.65 4.41
N GLY A 199 18.54 -1.23 5.40
CA GLY A 199 19.92 -1.68 5.26
C GLY A 199 20.92 -0.55 5.53
N ASP A 200 21.28 0.22 4.52
CA ASP A 200 22.28 1.30 4.58
C ASP A 200 21.69 2.68 4.85
N TYR A 201 20.35 2.83 4.83
CA TYR A 201 19.67 4.10 5.09
C TYR A 201 18.39 3.93 5.92
N TRP A 202 17.94 5.06 6.46
CA TRP A 202 16.61 5.23 7.03
C TRP A 202 15.68 5.86 5.99
N GLN A 203 14.60 5.18 5.67
CA GLN A 203 13.45 5.82 5.06
C GLN A 203 12.61 6.45 6.17
N VAL A 204 12.49 7.76 6.15
CA VAL A 204 11.82 8.51 7.22
C VAL A 204 10.48 9.03 6.73
N ALA A 205 9.41 8.68 7.44
CA ALA A 205 8.10 9.30 7.28
C ALA A 205 7.86 10.30 8.41
N HIS A 206 7.85 11.58 8.11
CA HIS A 206 7.44 12.61 9.04
C HIS A 206 5.97 12.95 8.83
N LEU A 207 5.14 12.60 9.79
CA LEU A 207 3.72 12.89 9.76
C LEU A 207 3.48 14.34 10.11
N LEU A 208 2.64 15.00 9.34
CA LEU A 208 2.33 16.43 9.44
C LEU A 208 0.82 16.62 9.54
N PRO A 209 0.34 17.66 10.24
CA PRO A 209 -1.05 18.08 10.13
C PRO A 209 -1.42 18.36 8.66
N LYS A 210 -2.66 18.04 8.29
CA LYS A 210 -3.16 18.21 6.91
C LYS A 210 -2.96 19.61 6.38
N GLY A 211 -2.45 19.73 5.15
CA GLY A 211 -2.25 20.99 4.44
C GLY A 211 -1.02 21.79 4.89
N THR A 212 -0.27 21.34 5.92
CA THR A 212 0.93 22.06 6.37
C THR A 212 2.18 21.70 5.55
N GLY A 213 2.13 20.66 4.74
CA GLY A 213 3.26 20.20 3.92
C GLY A 213 3.73 21.21 2.86
N ALA A 214 2.88 22.15 2.44
CA ALA A 214 3.25 23.25 1.56
C ALA A 214 4.01 24.38 2.28
N GLN A 215 3.84 24.51 3.61
CA GLN A 215 4.47 25.55 4.44
C GLN A 215 5.78 25.03 5.06
N ARG A 216 6.75 24.67 4.20
CA ARG A 216 7.96 23.95 4.64
C ARG A 216 8.89 24.79 5.53
N GLY A 217 8.84 26.13 5.46
CA GLY A 217 9.77 27.02 6.16
C GLY A 217 11.22 26.85 5.69
N SER A 218 12.20 27.22 6.53
CA SER A 218 13.60 26.95 6.18
C SER A 218 13.99 25.50 6.48
N LEU A 219 14.81 24.92 5.63
CA LEU A 219 15.35 23.55 5.80
C LEU A 219 16.14 23.45 7.12
N ASP A 220 16.91 24.49 7.48
CA ASP A 220 17.67 24.51 8.71
C ASP A 220 16.77 24.47 9.97
N ALA A 221 15.62 25.15 9.93
CA ALA A 221 14.64 25.07 11.01
C ALA A 221 14.04 23.66 11.10
N PHE A 222 13.82 23.01 9.97
CA PHE A 222 13.36 21.63 9.92
C PHE A 222 14.41 20.67 10.50
N LYS A 223 15.67 20.76 10.06
CA LYS A 223 16.80 19.99 10.61
C LYS A 223 16.92 20.17 12.13
N LYS A 224 16.86 21.39 12.63
CA LYS A 224 16.88 21.68 14.07
C LYS A 224 15.74 20.99 14.82
N ARG A 225 14.53 20.97 14.26
CA ARG A 225 13.39 20.26 14.88
C ARG A 225 13.63 18.74 14.93
N LEU A 226 14.17 18.14 13.86
CA LEU A 226 14.51 16.72 13.85
C LEU A 226 15.54 16.39 14.94
N VAL A 227 16.60 17.18 15.06
CA VAL A 227 17.63 16.99 16.11
C VAL A 227 17.06 17.24 17.52
N THR A 228 16.14 18.19 17.68
CA THR A 228 15.46 18.42 18.97
C THR A 228 14.59 17.22 19.36
N ALA A 229 13.89 16.62 18.40
CA ALA A 229 13.06 15.45 18.63
C ALA A 229 13.90 14.20 18.94
N ARG A 230 15.02 14.03 18.25
CA ARG A 230 15.95 12.92 18.43
C ARG A 230 17.39 13.40 18.25
N PRO A 231 18.14 13.68 19.36
CA PRO A 231 19.51 14.21 19.30
C PRO A 231 20.47 13.33 18.49
N GLN A 232 20.24 12.03 18.41
CA GLN A 232 21.02 11.09 17.61
C GLN A 232 20.97 11.38 16.10
N LEU A 233 19.97 12.15 15.62
CA LEU A 233 19.88 12.55 14.21
C LEU A 233 20.82 13.70 13.82
N ARG A 234 21.62 14.24 14.75
CA ARG A 234 22.49 15.41 14.52
C ARG A 234 23.39 15.24 13.28
N GLU A 235 24.01 14.09 13.12
CA GLU A 235 24.91 13.82 12.00
C GLU A 235 24.16 13.35 10.74
N HIS A 236 22.90 12.89 10.90
CA HIS A 236 22.09 12.38 9.80
C HIS A 236 21.39 13.51 9.01
N VAL A 237 20.99 14.57 9.71
CA VAL A 237 20.25 15.68 9.06
C VAL A 237 21.07 16.42 8.01
N ASP A 238 22.40 16.27 8.01
CA ASP A 238 23.28 16.85 7.01
C ASP A 238 23.12 16.19 5.63
N ASP A 239 22.56 14.98 5.57
CA ASP A 239 22.18 14.30 4.33
C ASP A 239 21.04 15.02 3.57
N LEU A 240 20.29 15.89 4.25
CA LEU A 240 19.25 16.72 3.62
C LEU A 240 19.88 18.04 3.13
N HIS A 241 20.06 18.19 1.84
CA HIS A 241 20.70 19.39 1.26
C HIS A 241 19.67 20.40 0.80
N THR A 242 18.56 19.93 0.23
CA THR A 242 17.49 20.77 -0.30
C THR A 242 16.12 20.18 0.06
N TRP A 243 15.04 20.92 -0.18
CA TRP A 243 13.69 20.37 -0.06
C TRP A 243 13.37 19.33 -1.14
N ASP A 244 14.13 19.26 -2.21
CA ASP A 244 13.96 18.25 -3.28
C ASP A 244 14.43 16.86 -2.82
N ASP A 245 15.21 16.78 -1.73
CA ASP A 245 15.53 15.51 -1.06
C ASP A 245 14.33 14.92 -0.29
N THR A 246 13.17 15.59 -0.36
CA THR A 246 11.95 15.18 0.33
C THR A 246 10.78 15.05 -0.63
N SER A 247 9.91 14.06 -0.42
CA SER A 247 8.67 13.86 -1.17
C SER A 247 7.46 14.06 -0.27
N HIS A 248 6.52 14.90 -0.71
CA HIS A 248 5.28 15.18 0.03
C HIS A 248 4.15 14.28 -0.45
N LEU A 249 3.57 13.51 0.45
CA LEU A 249 2.40 12.71 0.22
C LEU A 249 1.15 13.41 0.78
N ASP A 250 0.29 13.88 -0.11
CA ASP A 250 -1.08 14.30 0.21
C ASP A 250 -1.89 13.04 0.56
N VAL A 251 -2.09 12.79 1.84
CA VAL A 251 -2.81 11.61 2.30
C VAL A 251 -4.31 11.81 2.09
N ARG A 252 -4.91 10.87 1.35
CA ARG A 252 -6.35 10.82 1.14
C ARG A 252 -6.85 9.44 1.54
N VAL A 253 -7.98 9.43 2.22
CA VAL A 253 -8.75 8.23 2.49
C VAL A 253 -10.07 8.42 1.78
N ASP A 254 -10.24 7.74 0.67
CA ASP A 254 -11.48 7.79 -0.11
C ASP A 254 -11.87 6.38 -0.58
N ARG A 255 -13.08 6.24 -1.06
CA ARG A 255 -13.57 5.00 -1.66
C ARG A 255 -14.63 5.32 -2.68
N LEU A 256 -14.64 4.61 -3.81
CA LEU A 256 -15.75 4.62 -4.75
C LEU A 256 -17.03 4.06 -4.11
N LYS A 257 -18.18 4.65 -4.42
CA LYS A 257 -19.51 4.12 -4.05
C LYS A 257 -19.79 2.83 -4.83
N THR A 258 -19.48 2.86 -6.12
CA THR A 258 -19.52 1.71 -7.02
C THR A 258 -18.14 1.60 -7.66
N TRP A 259 -17.52 0.41 -7.59
CA TRP A 259 -16.16 0.18 -8.09
C TRP A 259 -16.11 -0.16 -9.57
N TRP A 260 -17.26 -0.32 -10.19
CA TRP A 260 -17.37 -0.81 -11.56
C TRP A 260 -18.44 -0.06 -12.35
N ARG A 261 -18.37 -0.20 -13.64
CA ARG A 261 -19.43 0.10 -14.61
C ARG A 261 -19.28 -0.90 -15.77
N PRO A 262 -20.27 -1.02 -16.70
CA PRO A 262 -20.12 -1.95 -17.81
C PRO A 262 -18.76 -1.86 -18.49
N GLY A 263 -18.01 -2.99 -18.50
CA GLY A 263 -16.68 -3.11 -19.09
C GLY A 263 -15.52 -2.50 -18.28
N LEU A 264 -15.74 -1.99 -17.07
CA LEU A 264 -14.69 -1.39 -16.22
C LEU A 264 -14.82 -1.83 -14.78
N LEU A 265 -13.69 -2.21 -14.16
CA LEU A 265 -13.56 -2.43 -12.72
C LEU A 265 -12.36 -1.65 -12.18
N CYS A 266 -12.53 -0.92 -11.09
CA CYS A 266 -11.45 -0.29 -10.33
C CYS A 266 -11.06 -1.20 -9.15
N ILE A 267 -9.74 -1.34 -8.89
CA ILE A 267 -9.18 -2.10 -7.75
C ILE A 267 -8.06 -1.31 -7.08
N GLY A 268 -7.70 -1.70 -5.86
CA GLY A 268 -6.65 -1.04 -5.09
C GLY A 268 -6.93 0.45 -4.89
N ASP A 269 -5.88 1.29 -4.90
CA ASP A 269 -6.00 2.74 -4.67
C ASP A 269 -6.87 3.48 -5.70
N ALA A 270 -7.11 2.89 -6.88
CA ALA A 270 -8.07 3.44 -7.84
C ALA A 270 -9.52 3.30 -7.36
N ALA A 271 -9.84 2.25 -6.59
CA ALA A 271 -11.15 2.04 -5.98
C ALA A 271 -11.24 2.65 -4.57
N HIS A 272 -10.17 2.60 -3.78
CA HIS A 272 -10.16 2.98 -2.37
C HIS A 272 -8.76 3.41 -1.91
N ALA A 273 -8.49 4.69 -1.97
CA ALA A 273 -7.24 5.23 -1.45
C ALA A 273 -7.18 5.07 0.09
N MET A 274 -5.98 4.77 0.58
CA MET A 274 -5.74 4.44 1.98
C MET A 274 -4.70 5.36 2.61
N SER A 275 -4.79 5.48 3.93
CA SER A 275 -3.72 6.04 4.74
C SER A 275 -2.48 5.15 4.70
N PRO A 276 -1.26 5.71 4.74
CA PRO A 276 -0.03 4.92 4.89
C PRO A 276 0.08 4.27 6.27
N ALA A 277 -0.76 4.65 7.24
CA ALA A 277 -0.74 4.09 8.59
C ALA A 277 -0.96 2.57 8.57
N GLY A 278 0.03 1.85 9.12
CA GLY A 278 0.04 0.38 9.18
C GLY A 278 0.51 -0.33 7.91
N GLY A 279 0.90 0.38 6.84
CA GLY A 279 1.45 -0.22 5.62
C GLY A 279 0.50 -1.23 4.93
N VAL A 280 -0.82 -0.98 4.96
CA VAL A 280 -1.83 -1.97 4.52
C VAL A 280 -2.24 -1.82 3.06
N GLY A 281 -1.95 -0.68 2.40
CA GLY A 281 -2.46 -0.35 1.07
C GLY A 281 -2.11 -1.41 0.02
N ILE A 282 -0.83 -1.75 -0.13
CA ILE A 282 -0.37 -2.75 -1.10
C ILE A 282 -1.00 -4.13 -0.85
N ASN A 283 -1.17 -4.50 0.41
CA ASN A 283 -1.74 -5.82 0.77
C ASN A 283 -3.23 -5.92 0.42
N LEU A 284 -3.98 -4.82 0.56
CA LEU A 284 -5.37 -4.75 0.11
C LEU A 284 -5.47 -4.75 -1.41
N ALA A 285 -4.61 -4.01 -2.10
CA ALA A 285 -4.56 -4.00 -3.56
C ALA A 285 -4.22 -5.38 -4.13
N VAL A 286 -3.27 -6.10 -3.51
CA VAL A 286 -2.96 -7.49 -3.89
C VAL A 286 -4.14 -8.42 -3.63
N ALA A 287 -4.83 -8.27 -2.50
CA ALA A 287 -6.02 -9.07 -2.20
C ALA A 287 -7.18 -8.77 -3.16
N ASP A 288 -7.36 -7.51 -3.58
CA ASP A 288 -8.34 -7.15 -4.61
C ASP A 288 -7.98 -7.78 -5.96
N ALA A 289 -6.70 -7.75 -6.33
CA ALA A 289 -6.20 -8.37 -7.56
C ALA A 289 -6.47 -9.88 -7.60
N VAL A 290 -6.27 -10.57 -6.46
CA VAL A 290 -6.55 -12.01 -6.33
C VAL A 290 -8.05 -12.28 -6.39
N ALA A 291 -8.87 -11.52 -5.66
CA ALA A 291 -10.32 -11.67 -5.68
C ALA A 291 -10.89 -11.43 -7.09
N ALA A 292 -10.40 -10.40 -7.78
CA ALA A 292 -10.78 -10.11 -9.17
C ALA A 292 -10.38 -11.28 -10.09
N ALA A 293 -9.14 -11.79 -10.00
CA ALA A 293 -8.71 -12.91 -10.81
C ALA A 293 -9.56 -14.16 -10.55
N ASN A 294 -9.78 -14.52 -9.28
CA ASN A 294 -10.61 -15.68 -8.91
C ASN A 294 -12.04 -15.62 -9.46
N ILE A 295 -12.61 -14.42 -9.61
CA ILE A 295 -13.98 -14.23 -10.08
C ILE A 295 -14.03 -14.09 -11.61
N LEU A 296 -13.04 -13.45 -12.23
CA LEU A 296 -13.11 -13.06 -13.63
C LEU A 296 -12.48 -14.08 -14.60
N VAL A 297 -11.56 -14.95 -14.14
CA VAL A 297 -10.85 -15.90 -15.02
C VAL A 297 -11.79 -16.79 -15.81
N GLU A 298 -12.72 -17.47 -15.16
CA GLU A 298 -13.61 -18.41 -15.85
C GLU A 298 -14.60 -17.69 -16.80
N PRO A 299 -15.28 -16.59 -16.40
CA PRO A 299 -16.10 -15.81 -17.33
C PRO A 299 -15.33 -15.24 -18.54
N LEU A 300 -14.07 -14.85 -18.36
CA LEU A 300 -13.23 -14.38 -19.47
C LEU A 300 -12.88 -15.53 -20.43
N ARG A 301 -12.51 -16.70 -19.89
CA ARG A 301 -12.20 -17.89 -20.71
C ARG A 301 -13.38 -18.39 -21.53
N THR A 302 -14.58 -18.27 -20.98
CA THR A 302 -15.83 -18.78 -21.63
C THR A 302 -16.56 -17.70 -22.43
N GLY A 303 -16.08 -16.45 -22.46
CA GLY A 303 -16.76 -15.32 -23.11
C GLY A 303 -18.10 -14.97 -22.45
N SER A 304 -18.30 -15.33 -21.19
CA SER A 304 -19.55 -15.11 -20.43
C SER A 304 -19.47 -13.98 -19.41
N LEU A 305 -18.45 -13.11 -19.54
CA LEU A 305 -18.27 -11.96 -18.64
C LEU A 305 -19.49 -11.05 -18.66
N SER A 306 -19.94 -10.65 -17.48
CA SER A 306 -21.08 -9.75 -17.28
C SER A 306 -20.84 -8.81 -16.11
N ASP A 307 -21.63 -7.75 -16.00
CA ASP A 307 -21.60 -6.77 -14.92
C ASP A 307 -21.74 -7.41 -13.52
N HIS A 308 -22.47 -8.52 -13.42
CA HIS A 308 -22.61 -9.27 -12.17
C HIS A 308 -21.28 -9.77 -11.62
N HIS A 309 -20.32 -10.14 -12.49
CA HIS A 309 -19.00 -10.58 -12.07
C HIS A 309 -18.18 -9.39 -11.53
N LEU A 310 -18.31 -8.20 -12.14
CA LEU A 310 -17.65 -6.98 -11.66
C LEU A 310 -18.20 -6.56 -10.30
N GLU A 311 -19.53 -6.59 -10.14
CA GLU A 311 -20.21 -6.36 -8.86
C GLU A 311 -19.78 -7.36 -7.79
N ALA A 312 -19.62 -8.63 -8.16
CA ALA A 312 -19.19 -9.68 -7.23
C ALA A 312 -17.81 -9.41 -6.63
N VAL A 313 -16.88 -8.82 -7.40
CA VAL A 313 -15.58 -8.38 -6.88
C VAL A 313 -15.74 -7.31 -5.81
N GLN A 314 -16.51 -6.26 -6.08
CA GLN A 314 -16.79 -5.21 -5.09
C GLN A 314 -17.43 -5.81 -3.84
N ARG A 315 -18.49 -6.60 -3.96
CA ARG A 315 -19.19 -7.25 -2.84
C ARG A 315 -18.24 -8.11 -1.99
N ARG A 316 -17.27 -8.77 -2.62
CA ARG A 316 -16.24 -9.57 -1.93
C ARG A 316 -15.29 -8.70 -1.13
N ARG A 317 -14.87 -7.56 -1.68
CA ARG A 317 -13.74 -6.77 -1.15
C ARG A 317 -14.14 -5.52 -0.36
N GLU A 318 -15.36 -5.02 -0.54
CA GLU A 318 -15.79 -3.76 0.08
C GLU A 318 -15.80 -3.81 1.62
N LEU A 319 -16.27 -4.90 2.24
CA LEU A 319 -16.30 -5.01 3.70
C LEU A 319 -14.91 -5.02 4.33
N PRO A 320 -13.93 -5.83 3.87
CA PRO A 320 -12.55 -5.73 4.32
C PRO A 320 -11.97 -4.32 4.22
N THR A 321 -12.20 -3.65 3.09
CA THR A 321 -11.75 -2.29 2.83
C THR A 321 -12.35 -1.29 3.82
N LYS A 322 -13.67 -1.32 4.02
CA LYS A 322 -14.38 -0.46 4.99
C LYS A 322 -13.84 -0.62 6.41
N VAL A 323 -13.60 -1.85 6.85
CA VAL A 323 -13.10 -2.13 8.20
C VAL A 323 -11.68 -1.59 8.38
N VAL A 324 -10.81 -1.79 7.39
CA VAL A 324 -9.43 -1.28 7.46
C VAL A 324 -9.40 0.24 7.43
N GLN A 325 -10.17 0.89 6.54
CA GLN A 325 -10.27 2.35 6.49
C GLN A 325 -10.81 2.93 7.80
N ALA A 326 -11.88 2.35 8.36
CA ALA A 326 -12.44 2.79 9.65
C ALA A 326 -11.41 2.66 10.79
N PHE A 327 -10.63 1.58 10.80
CA PHE A 327 -9.55 1.41 11.77
C PHE A 327 -8.41 2.43 11.57
N GLN A 328 -8.02 2.72 10.33
CA GLN A 328 -7.02 3.75 10.04
C GLN A 328 -7.49 5.14 10.47
N VAL A 329 -8.73 5.52 10.16
CA VAL A 329 -9.33 6.79 10.59
C VAL A 329 -9.38 6.86 12.12
N PHE A 330 -9.75 5.77 12.79
CA PHE A 330 -9.71 5.69 14.25
C PHE A 330 -8.30 5.93 14.80
N LEU A 331 -7.28 5.27 14.27
CA LEU A 331 -5.88 5.48 14.69
C LEU A 331 -5.42 6.93 14.43
N GLN A 332 -5.77 7.48 13.28
CA GLN A 332 -5.43 8.85 12.94
C GLN A 332 -6.00 9.86 13.93
N ASN A 333 -7.28 9.74 14.26
CA ASN A 333 -7.96 10.70 15.12
C ASN A 333 -7.63 10.51 16.61
N ASN A 334 -7.31 9.29 17.05
CA ASN A 334 -7.14 9.00 18.48
C ASN A 334 -5.68 8.75 18.91
N ALA A 335 -4.77 8.55 17.97
CA ALA A 335 -3.36 8.34 18.27
C ALA A 335 -2.44 9.34 17.56
N ILE A 336 -2.64 9.57 16.27
CA ILE A 336 -1.72 10.39 15.47
C ILE A 336 -2.01 11.87 15.68
N GLU A 337 -3.25 12.32 15.50
CA GLU A 337 -3.66 13.73 15.63
C GLU A 337 -3.33 14.31 17.01
N PRO A 338 -3.58 13.65 18.16
CA PRO A 338 -3.16 14.16 19.46
C PRO A 338 -1.65 14.39 19.55
N VAL A 339 -0.84 13.47 19.05
CA VAL A 339 0.63 13.63 19.02
C VAL A 339 1.01 14.85 18.19
N LEU A 340 0.43 15.02 17.01
CA LEU A 340 0.72 16.13 16.10
C LEU A 340 0.26 17.48 16.65
N SER A 341 -0.84 17.52 17.40
CA SER A 341 -1.33 18.72 18.10
C SER A 341 -0.58 19.02 19.39
N GLY A 342 0.36 18.15 19.81
CA GLY A 342 1.17 18.32 21.02
C GLY A 342 0.54 17.76 22.29
N ASP A 343 -0.56 17.05 22.18
CA ASP A 343 -1.19 16.33 23.29
C ASP A 343 -0.60 14.92 23.38
N LEU A 344 0.26 14.70 24.37
CA LEU A 344 0.82 13.38 24.69
C LEU A 344 0.05 12.69 25.80
N SER A 345 -1.20 13.05 26.03
CA SER A 345 -2.08 12.30 26.95
C SER A 345 -2.12 10.82 26.55
N PRO A 346 -2.26 9.90 27.51
CA PRO A 346 -2.34 8.49 27.19
C PRO A 346 -3.38 8.25 26.10
N ILE A 347 -2.98 7.55 25.02
CA ILE A 347 -3.86 7.23 23.91
C ILE A 347 -5.15 6.64 24.49
N LYS A 348 -6.27 7.32 24.29
CA LYS A 348 -7.60 6.88 24.74
C LYS A 348 -8.04 5.71 23.86
N LEU A 349 -7.39 4.57 24.00
CA LEU A 349 -7.89 3.34 23.39
C LEU A 349 -9.25 3.03 24.03
N PRO A 350 -10.27 2.71 23.22
CA PRO A 350 -11.53 2.25 23.77
C PRO A 350 -11.31 1.15 24.79
N PHE A 351 -11.99 1.22 25.93
CA PHE A 351 -11.84 0.30 27.06
C PHE A 351 -11.82 -1.19 26.66
N PHE A 352 -12.55 -1.55 25.60
CA PHE A 352 -12.58 -2.92 25.07
C PHE A 352 -11.29 -3.30 24.30
N VAL A 353 -10.50 -2.35 23.75
CA VAL A 353 -9.26 -2.68 23.02
C VAL A 353 -8.15 -3.14 24.00
N GLY A 354 -8.19 -2.66 25.24
CA GLY A 354 -7.26 -3.09 26.30
C GLY A 354 -7.64 -4.42 26.98
N ARG A 355 -8.87 -4.95 26.76
CA ARG A 355 -9.32 -6.21 27.36
C ARG A 355 -8.92 -7.41 26.52
N TRP A 356 -8.27 -8.36 27.16
CA TRP A 356 -8.00 -9.68 26.57
C TRP A 356 -9.33 -10.42 26.30
N PRO A 357 -9.63 -10.96 25.09
CA PRO A 357 -8.76 -11.15 23.93
C PRO A 357 -8.78 -10.01 22.88
N LEU A 358 -9.54 -8.93 23.07
CA LEU A 358 -9.81 -7.89 22.06
C LEU A 358 -8.55 -7.07 21.68
N LYS A 359 -7.52 -7.03 22.51
CA LYS A 359 -6.23 -6.40 22.22
C LYS A 359 -5.49 -7.01 21.01
N PHE A 360 -5.87 -8.22 20.61
CA PHE A 360 -5.28 -8.91 19.44
C PHE A 360 -6.03 -8.66 18.14
N ILE A 361 -7.26 -8.10 18.21
CA ILE A 361 -8.08 -7.87 17.02
C ILE A 361 -7.40 -6.92 16.02
N PRO A 362 -6.90 -5.73 16.40
CA PRO A 362 -6.27 -4.84 15.45
C PRO A 362 -5.04 -5.44 14.76
N PRO A 363 -4.05 -6.03 15.48
CA PRO A 363 -2.90 -6.66 14.82
C PRO A 363 -3.29 -7.86 13.94
N ILE A 364 -4.29 -8.65 14.36
CA ILE A 364 -4.79 -9.79 13.58
C ILE A 364 -5.53 -9.29 12.32
N ALA A 365 -6.38 -8.28 12.45
CA ALA A 365 -7.12 -7.73 11.32
C ALA A 365 -6.19 -7.09 10.27
N VAL A 366 -5.12 -6.43 10.72
CA VAL A 366 -4.10 -5.83 9.84
C VAL A 366 -3.18 -6.91 9.26
N GLY A 367 -2.65 -7.83 10.07
CA GLY A 367 -1.65 -8.80 9.63
C GLY A 367 -2.23 -10.02 8.89
N ARG A 368 -3.40 -10.54 9.32
CA ARG A 368 -4.08 -11.67 8.67
C ARG A 368 -5.12 -11.24 7.65
N GLY A 369 -5.55 -9.97 7.68
CA GLY A 369 -6.64 -9.45 6.89
C GLY A 369 -8.01 -9.98 7.32
N LEU A 370 -9.04 -9.18 7.06
CA LEU A 370 -10.43 -9.61 7.17
C LEU A 370 -10.80 -10.29 5.84
N ARG A 371 -11.24 -11.54 5.87
CA ARG A 371 -11.49 -12.37 4.68
C ARG A 371 -10.26 -12.44 3.77
N PRO A 372 -9.17 -13.08 4.21
CA PRO A 372 -7.95 -13.21 3.41
C PRO A 372 -8.25 -13.94 2.10
N GLU A 373 -7.65 -13.50 1.03
CA GLU A 373 -7.76 -14.16 -0.28
C GLU A 373 -6.71 -15.28 -0.40
N ARG A 374 -7.06 -16.29 -1.18
CA ARG A 374 -6.19 -17.37 -1.64
C ARG A 374 -6.32 -17.46 -3.15
N VAL A 375 -5.28 -17.88 -3.83
CA VAL A 375 -5.31 -18.02 -5.29
C VAL A 375 -6.02 -19.33 -5.65
N HIS A 376 -7.04 -19.22 -6.48
CA HIS A 376 -7.81 -20.36 -7.01
C HIS A 376 -7.77 -20.43 -8.54
N THR A 377 -7.12 -19.46 -9.19
CA THR A 377 -6.95 -19.48 -10.64
C THR A 377 -6.05 -20.64 -11.06
N PRO A 378 -6.35 -21.30 -12.20
CA PRO A 378 -5.50 -22.37 -12.70
C PRO A 378 -4.12 -21.86 -13.12
N ASP A 379 -3.18 -22.77 -13.20
CA ASP A 379 -1.95 -22.63 -13.95
C ASP A 379 -2.07 -23.55 -15.18
N VAL A 380 -2.06 -22.96 -16.35
CA VAL A 380 -2.25 -23.71 -17.61
C VAL A 380 -0.96 -23.90 -18.39
N HIS A 381 0.19 -23.49 -17.83
CA HIS A 381 1.51 -23.57 -18.47
C HIS A 381 2.47 -24.54 -17.80
#